data_1dcbc6f9f08e76101c45fbd726588a4f
#
_entry.id   1dcbc6f9f08e76101c45fbd726588a4f
#
_cell.length_a   1.000
_cell.length_b   1.000
_cell.length_c   1.000
_cell.angle_alpha   90.00
_cell.angle_beta   90.00
_cell.angle_gamma   90.00
#
_symmetry.space_group_name_H-M   'P 1'
#
loop_
_entity.id
_entity.type
_entity.pdbx_description
1 polymer ?
#
loop_
_entity_poly.entity_id
_entity_poly.type
_entity_poly.pdbx_seq_one_letter_code
_entity_poly.pdbx_strand_id
1 'polypeptide(L)'
;MSQTFHLCLATDTLAADAQTLGVTIEDLQSIQVEVIVTLAQTNQIAQTAQITQTSQITQSAQQPEWYLQLDYHITLPLKSLAAQLDWPTWQPTQVGFADYLWEQTCLECFLAGGLINSRLINNSASINDINEIGIDGVDANKTSAYIEVNASPDGRYALYEFTSYRNPATLPPTPLLQPDGQTRAFINWTASHCPASNGIANNGTANAKQNSLSAQIEPAIDSLTPNTSTANSYLYQRSFTVPLSQLSNAKAFIDDIGIEYIHPCVILSFATTVSTRLVTTALYFAPKHASPPDFHNLQYWSIFDKQAALAR
;
A
#
# COMPACT_ATOMS: atom_id res chain seq x y z
N MET A 1 6.53 -9.35 15.84
CA MET A 1 5.15 -9.74 15.49
C MET A 1 4.63 -8.74 14.46
N SER A 2 3.46 -8.98 13.86
CA SER A 2 2.88 -8.09 12.84
C SER A 2 1.36 -8.18 12.93
N GLN A 3 0.67 -7.11 12.54
CA GLN A 3 -0.77 -7.13 12.31
C GLN A 3 -1.01 -7.45 10.84
N THR A 4 -1.75 -8.51 10.55
CA THR A 4 -2.02 -8.97 9.18
C THR A 4 -3.46 -8.67 8.80
N PHE A 5 -3.65 -8.14 7.59
CA PHE A 5 -4.95 -7.84 7.00
C PHE A 5 -5.15 -8.68 5.74
N HIS A 6 -6.22 -9.45 5.69
CA HIS A 6 -6.70 -10.08 4.46
C HIS A 6 -7.76 -9.18 3.86
N LEU A 7 -7.50 -8.65 2.67
CA LEU A 7 -8.38 -7.69 2.04
C LEU A 7 -9.46 -8.40 1.22
N CYS A 8 -10.68 -7.90 1.32
CA CYS A 8 -11.82 -8.38 0.55
C CYS A 8 -11.98 -7.54 -0.74
N LEU A 9 -12.41 -8.17 -1.81
CA LEU A 9 -12.80 -7.50 -3.05
C LEU A 9 -14.17 -6.82 -2.88
N ALA A 10 -14.29 -5.58 -3.33
CA ALA A 10 -15.59 -4.90 -3.47
C ALA A 10 -16.47 -5.61 -4.50
N THR A 11 -17.77 -5.70 -4.24
CA THR A 11 -18.68 -6.56 -5.02
C THR A 11 -19.69 -5.80 -5.89
N ASP A 12 -19.74 -4.47 -5.79
CA ASP A 12 -20.77 -3.65 -6.45
C ASP A 12 -20.78 -3.77 -7.99
N THR A 13 -19.59 -3.91 -8.59
CA THR A 13 -19.41 -4.01 -10.05
C THR A 13 -18.93 -5.38 -10.51
N LEU A 14 -18.84 -6.35 -9.59
CA LEU A 14 -18.14 -7.63 -9.77
C LEU A 14 -18.53 -8.41 -11.02
N ALA A 15 -19.84 -8.45 -11.35
CA ALA A 15 -20.32 -9.17 -12.54
C ALA A 15 -19.88 -8.47 -13.86
N ALA A 16 -19.93 -7.14 -13.89
CA ALA A 16 -19.49 -6.36 -15.05
C ALA A 16 -17.96 -6.43 -15.22
N ASP A 17 -17.21 -6.41 -14.11
CA ASP A 17 -15.77 -6.52 -14.10
C ASP A 17 -15.32 -7.91 -14.60
N ALA A 18 -15.95 -8.99 -14.11
CA ALA A 18 -15.68 -10.36 -14.57
C ALA A 18 -15.94 -10.51 -16.07
N GLN A 19 -17.04 -9.96 -16.57
CA GLN A 19 -17.36 -9.96 -17.99
C GLN A 19 -16.32 -9.18 -18.81
N THR A 20 -15.88 -8.01 -18.33
CA THR A 20 -14.90 -7.15 -19.03
C THR A 20 -13.53 -7.81 -19.10
N LEU A 21 -13.12 -8.47 -18.02
CA LEU A 21 -11.84 -9.17 -17.91
C LEU A 21 -11.85 -10.57 -18.55
N GLY A 22 -13.03 -11.07 -18.93
CA GLY A 22 -13.18 -12.38 -19.58
C GLY A 22 -12.90 -13.54 -18.63
N VAL A 23 -13.26 -13.41 -17.36
CA VAL A 23 -13.09 -14.40 -16.29
C VAL A 23 -14.42 -14.63 -15.56
N THR A 24 -14.47 -15.60 -14.64
CA THR A 24 -15.65 -15.81 -13.80
C THR A 24 -15.64 -14.91 -12.56
N ILE A 25 -16.77 -14.76 -11.90
CA ILE A 25 -16.89 -14.08 -10.61
C ILE A 25 -16.02 -14.79 -9.56
N GLU A 26 -16.03 -16.11 -9.56
CA GLU A 26 -15.26 -16.97 -8.65
C GLU A 26 -13.76 -16.77 -8.85
N ASP A 27 -13.30 -16.56 -10.10
CA ASP A 27 -11.90 -16.25 -10.39
C ASP A 27 -11.50 -14.90 -9.75
N LEU A 28 -12.34 -13.87 -9.85
CA LEU A 28 -12.08 -12.58 -9.20
C LEU A 28 -12.10 -12.69 -7.67
N GLN A 29 -13.04 -13.44 -7.11
CA GLN A 29 -13.15 -13.67 -5.67
C GLN A 29 -11.99 -14.51 -5.11
N SER A 30 -11.29 -15.26 -5.96
CA SER A 30 -10.12 -16.05 -5.57
C SER A 30 -8.80 -15.27 -5.60
N ILE A 31 -8.81 -14.01 -6.02
CA ILE A 31 -7.67 -13.10 -5.87
C ILE A 31 -7.44 -12.89 -4.37
N GLN A 32 -6.21 -13.15 -3.93
CA GLN A 32 -5.82 -12.95 -2.54
C GLN A 32 -4.96 -11.68 -2.42
N VAL A 33 -5.34 -10.82 -1.49
CA VAL A 33 -4.57 -9.62 -1.14
C VAL A 33 -4.36 -9.62 0.36
N GLU A 34 -3.09 -9.63 0.76
CA GLU A 34 -2.68 -9.59 2.17
C GLU A 34 -1.76 -8.39 2.39
N VAL A 35 -1.96 -7.68 3.50
CA VAL A 35 -1.08 -6.60 3.93
C VAL A 35 -0.60 -6.89 5.35
N ILE A 36 0.72 -6.96 5.50
CA ILE A 36 1.37 -7.17 6.79
C ILE A 36 1.89 -5.82 7.27
N VAL A 37 1.47 -5.42 8.46
CA VAL A 37 1.84 -4.14 9.08
C VAL A 37 2.74 -4.41 10.28
N THR A 38 3.90 -3.75 10.31
CA THR A 38 4.90 -3.92 11.36
C THR A 38 5.41 -2.56 11.83
N LEU A 39 5.58 -2.40 13.15
CA LEU A 39 6.31 -1.28 13.75
C LEU A 39 7.76 -1.70 13.95
N ALA A 40 8.70 -0.98 13.33
CA ALA A 40 10.12 -1.27 13.40
C ALA A 40 10.94 -0.04 13.80
N GLN A 41 12.08 -0.25 14.43
CA GLN A 41 13.07 0.80 14.71
C GLN A 41 14.26 0.74 13.76
N THR A 42 14.94 1.86 13.58
CA THR A 42 16.13 2.00 12.70
C THR A 42 17.17 0.89 12.91
N ASN A 43 17.42 0.50 14.15
CA ASN A 43 18.42 -0.52 14.50
C ASN A 43 18.04 -1.94 14.00
N GLN A 44 16.76 -2.20 13.78
CA GLN A 44 16.24 -3.49 13.27
C GLN A 44 16.25 -3.54 11.74
N ILE A 45 16.01 -2.41 11.07
CA ILE A 45 16.00 -2.32 9.61
C ILE A 45 17.43 -2.49 9.04
N ALA A 46 18.45 -1.95 9.71
CA ALA A 46 19.86 -2.08 9.29
C ALA A 46 20.38 -3.51 9.27
N GLN A 47 19.80 -4.42 10.05
CA GLN A 47 20.21 -5.83 10.08
C GLN A 47 19.67 -6.62 8.87
N THR A 48 18.61 -6.15 8.23
CA THR A 48 18.00 -6.82 7.07
C THR A 48 18.56 -6.31 5.73
N ALA A 49 19.12 -5.08 5.70
CA ALA A 49 19.77 -4.50 4.54
C ALA A 49 21.28 -4.50 4.73
N GLN A 50 22.01 -5.44 4.10
CA GLN A 50 23.48 -5.36 3.99
C GLN A 50 23.84 -4.16 3.11
N ILE A 51 23.93 -2.97 3.71
CA ILE A 51 24.44 -1.78 3.03
C ILE A 51 25.95 -1.73 3.26
N THR A 52 26.70 -2.15 2.25
CA THR A 52 28.11 -1.85 2.10
C THR A 52 28.26 -0.36 1.74
N GLN A 53 28.33 0.52 2.72
CA GLN A 53 28.89 1.86 2.54
C GLN A 53 29.69 2.23 3.77
N THR A 54 31.02 2.17 3.60
CA THR A 54 32.04 2.67 4.53
C THR A 54 32.01 4.21 4.47
N SER A 55 31.28 4.83 5.38
CA SER A 55 31.43 6.25 5.66
C SER A 55 31.51 6.39 7.19
N GLN A 56 32.61 6.91 7.68
CA GLN A 56 32.79 7.27 9.08
C GLN A 56 31.83 8.42 9.41
N ILE A 57 30.66 8.08 9.92
CA ILE A 57 29.73 9.03 10.50
C ILE A 57 30.02 9.02 12.00
N THR A 58 30.42 10.16 12.52
CA THR A 58 30.49 10.47 13.95
C THR A 58 29.14 10.12 14.57
N GLN A 59 29.11 9.07 15.38
CA GLN A 59 27.93 8.61 16.13
C GLN A 59 27.57 9.65 17.21
N SER A 60 26.86 10.70 16.86
CA SER A 60 25.96 11.33 17.81
C SER A 60 24.85 10.31 18.08
N ALA A 61 24.56 10.02 19.35
CA ALA A 61 23.51 9.10 19.74
C ALA A 61 22.14 9.61 19.20
N GLN A 62 21.84 9.27 17.95
CA GLN A 62 20.53 9.54 17.36
C GLN A 62 19.51 8.66 18.10
N GLN A 63 18.45 9.28 18.58
CA GLN A 63 17.32 8.52 19.12
C GLN A 63 16.80 7.58 18.05
N PRO A 64 16.39 6.35 18.43
CA PRO A 64 15.86 5.39 17.46
C PRO A 64 14.62 5.98 16.79
N GLU A 65 14.61 5.99 15.47
CA GLU A 65 13.48 6.41 14.67
C GLU A 65 12.54 5.22 14.46
N TRP A 66 11.23 5.46 14.60
CA TRP A 66 10.20 4.47 14.38
C TRP A 66 9.62 4.58 12.97
N TYR A 67 9.30 3.43 12.41
CA TYR A 67 8.70 3.28 11.09
C TYR A 67 7.49 2.37 11.14
N LEU A 68 6.47 2.72 10.37
CA LEU A 68 5.40 1.81 10.01
C LEU A 68 5.80 1.13 8.70
N GLN A 69 6.07 -0.17 8.74
CA GLN A 69 6.34 -0.97 7.56
C GLN A 69 5.06 -1.60 7.06
N LEU A 70 4.86 -1.55 5.75
CA LEU A 70 3.73 -2.13 5.03
C LEU A 70 4.27 -3.08 3.95
N ASP A 71 3.89 -4.35 4.04
CA ASP A 71 4.26 -5.40 3.10
C ASP A 71 2.99 -5.87 2.38
N TYR A 72 2.88 -5.59 1.09
CA TYR A 72 1.74 -5.94 0.24
C TYR A 72 2.05 -7.21 -0.55
N HIS A 73 1.16 -8.20 -0.44
CA HIS A 73 1.23 -9.49 -1.12
C HIS A 73 -0.05 -9.71 -1.90
N ILE A 74 0.04 -9.82 -3.23
CA ILE A 74 -1.09 -10.03 -4.12
C ILE A 74 -0.87 -11.34 -4.87
N THR A 75 -1.84 -12.25 -4.79
CA THR A 75 -1.80 -13.53 -5.51
C THR A 75 -2.96 -13.61 -6.49
N LEU A 76 -2.65 -13.71 -7.78
CA LEU A 76 -3.63 -13.89 -8.84
C LEU A 76 -3.75 -15.37 -9.19
N PRO A 77 -4.99 -15.89 -9.34
CA PRO A 77 -5.23 -17.31 -9.62
C PRO A 77 -4.96 -17.71 -11.07
N LEU A 78 -5.07 -16.74 -12.02
CA LEU A 78 -5.06 -17.01 -13.45
C LEU A 78 -3.95 -16.27 -14.19
N LYS A 79 -3.38 -16.93 -15.19
CA LYS A 79 -2.42 -16.33 -16.13
C LYS A 79 -3.04 -15.16 -16.92
N SER A 80 -4.31 -15.26 -17.30
CA SER A 80 -5.03 -14.21 -18.00
C SER A 80 -5.12 -12.93 -17.20
N LEU A 81 -5.43 -13.02 -15.89
CA LEU A 81 -5.44 -11.88 -14.99
C LEU A 81 -4.02 -11.31 -14.80
N ALA A 82 -3.02 -12.17 -14.61
CA ALA A 82 -1.63 -11.73 -14.48
C ALA A 82 -1.11 -10.99 -15.73
N ALA A 83 -1.56 -11.39 -16.92
CA ALA A 83 -1.20 -10.76 -18.19
C ALA A 83 -1.91 -9.41 -18.42
N GLN A 84 -3.05 -9.19 -17.77
CA GLN A 84 -3.84 -7.95 -17.87
C GLN A 84 -3.54 -6.96 -16.73
N LEU A 85 -2.94 -7.42 -15.62
CA LEU A 85 -2.62 -6.56 -14.49
C LEU A 85 -1.61 -5.49 -14.90
N ASP A 86 -1.97 -4.23 -14.69
CA ASP A 86 -1.05 -3.10 -14.78
C ASP A 86 -0.20 -3.04 -13.50
N TRP A 87 0.90 -3.79 -13.51
CA TRP A 87 1.88 -3.79 -12.43
C TRP A 87 3.17 -3.18 -12.97
N PRO A 88 3.36 -1.86 -12.85
CA PRO A 88 4.49 -1.20 -13.44
C PRO A 88 5.81 -1.69 -12.81
N THR A 89 6.82 -1.86 -13.66
CA THR A 89 8.14 -2.31 -13.25
C THR A 89 8.80 -1.27 -12.36
N TRP A 90 9.43 -1.71 -11.27
CA TRP A 90 10.22 -0.86 -10.40
C TRP A 90 11.30 -0.09 -11.16
N GLN A 91 11.38 1.22 -10.95
CA GLN A 91 12.35 2.10 -11.58
C GLN A 91 12.99 3.02 -10.53
N PRO A 92 14.25 2.77 -10.12
CA PRO A 92 14.94 3.60 -9.12
C PRO A 92 14.97 5.10 -9.46
N THR A 93 14.94 5.43 -10.74
CA THR A 93 14.94 6.82 -11.25
C THR A 93 13.57 7.49 -11.16
N GLN A 94 12.50 6.75 -10.89
CA GLN A 94 11.14 7.26 -10.73
C GLN A 94 10.73 7.39 -9.27
N VAL A 95 11.58 6.97 -8.33
CA VAL A 95 11.29 7.13 -6.91
C VAL A 95 11.07 8.60 -6.57
N GLY A 96 9.86 8.94 -6.16
CA GLY A 96 9.51 10.32 -5.86
C GLY A 96 8.01 10.54 -5.73
N PHE A 97 7.68 11.75 -5.31
CA PHE A 97 6.28 12.18 -5.16
C PHE A 97 5.60 12.32 -6.52
N ALA A 98 4.39 11.75 -6.66
CA ALA A 98 3.54 11.91 -7.82
C ALA A 98 2.06 11.91 -7.42
N ASP A 99 1.29 12.81 -8.02
CA ASP A 99 -0.16 12.88 -7.83
C ASP A 99 -0.91 11.81 -8.66
N TYR A 100 -2.17 11.58 -8.34
CA TYR A 100 -3.12 10.75 -9.10
C TYR A 100 -2.73 9.26 -9.20
N LEU A 101 -2.01 8.71 -8.21
CA LEU A 101 -1.62 7.30 -8.22
C LEU A 101 -2.81 6.34 -8.14
N TRP A 102 -3.93 6.77 -7.57
CA TRP A 102 -5.19 6.01 -7.48
C TRP A 102 -5.87 5.74 -8.84
N GLU A 103 -5.43 6.38 -9.93
CA GLU A 103 -5.94 6.13 -11.29
C GLU A 103 -5.32 4.89 -11.93
N GLN A 104 -4.39 4.21 -11.26
CA GLN A 104 -3.68 3.02 -11.70
C GLN A 104 -3.57 2.01 -10.55
N THR A 105 -2.80 0.93 -10.71
CA THR A 105 -2.49 0.05 -9.59
C THR A 105 -1.81 0.84 -8.48
N CYS A 106 -2.46 0.88 -7.30
CA CYS A 106 -2.06 1.65 -6.15
C CYS A 106 -2.12 0.82 -4.87
N LEU A 107 -1.08 0.92 -4.06
CA LEU A 107 -0.99 0.35 -2.73
C LEU A 107 -1.25 1.49 -1.74
N GLU A 108 -2.34 1.42 -1.00
CA GLU A 108 -2.83 2.54 -0.20
C GLU A 108 -2.89 2.18 1.28
N CYS A 109 -2.70 3.16 2.13
CA CYS A 109 -2.94 3.01 3.55
C CYS A 109 -3.44 4.32 4.15
N PHE A 110 -4.56 4.26 4.85
CA PHE A 110 -5.12 5.38 5.58
C PHE A 110 -4.82 5.22 7.06
N LEU A 111 -4.45 6.33 7.72
CA LEU A 111 -4.04 6.37 9.11
C LEU A 111 -4.78 7.49 9.85
N ALA A 112 -5.41 7.19 10.98
CA ALA A 112 -6.05 8.19 11.84
C ALA A 112 -5.74 7.94 13.32
N GLY A 113 -5.84 9.00 14.12
CA GLY A 113 -5.66 8.91 15.57
C GLY A 113 -5.29 10.24 16.22
N GLY A 114 -5.15 10.26 17.55
CA GLY A 114 -4.93 11.47 18.33
C GLY A 114 -3.70 12.26 17.95
N LEU A 115 -2.63 11.60 17.52
CA LEU A 115 -1.38 12.24 17.08
C LEU A 115 -1.59 13.04 15.79
N ILE A 116 -2.32 12.45 14.84
CA ILE A 116 -2.63 13.05 13.55
C ILE A 116 -3.57 14.23 13.75
N ASN A 117 -4.59 14.07 14.58
CA ASN A 117 -5.54 15.12 14.92
C ASN A 117 -4.83 16.34 15.54
N SER A 118 -3.94 16.14 16.52
CA SER A 118 -3.23 17.23 17.18
C SER A 118 -2.31 18.01 16.25
N ARG A 119 -1.69 17.33 15.27
CA ARG A 119 -0.86 17.99 14.27
C ARG A 119 -1.66 18.89 13.34
N LEU A 120 -2.75 18.36 12.79
CA LEU A 120 -3.55 19.07 11.77
C LEU A 120 -4.31 20.25 12.37
N ILE A 121 -4.78 20.13 13.63
CA ILE A 121 -5.42 21.23 14.36
C ILE A 121 -4.42 22.37 14.64
N ASN A 122 -3.20 22.05 15.04
CA ASN A 122 -2.19 23.06 15.35
C ASN A 122 -1.68 23.83 14.12
N ASN A 123 -1.76 23.25 12.92
CA ASN A 123 -1.38 23.89 11.67
C ASN A 123 -2.49 24.77 11.09
N SER A 124 -3.75 24.54 11.46
CA SER A 124 -4.85 25.42 11.08
C SER A 124 -4.95 26.59 12.05
N ALA A 125 -4.35 27.72 11.69
CA ALA A 125 -4.36 28.96 12.48
C ALA A 125 -5.75 29.61 12.52
N SER A 126 -6.71 29.01 13.22
CA SER A 126 -7.93 29.67 13.72
C SER A 126 -8.61 28.81 14.76
N ILE A 127 -8.18 28.99 16.03
CA ILE A 127 -8.75 28.29 17.20
C ILE A 127 -10.17 28.79 17.57
N ASN A 128 -10.71 29.78 16.88
CA ASN A 128 -11.93 30.45 17.29
C ASN A 128 -13.25 29.72 16.93
N ASP A 129 -13.20 28.70 16.09
CA ASP A 129 -14.42 28.02 15.61
C ASP A 129 -14.76 26.71 16.38
N ILE A 130 -13.93 26.31 17.35
CA ILE A 130 -14.11 25.00 18.05
C ILE A 130 -15.09 25.07 19.24
N ASN A 131 -15.47 26.27 19.68
CA ASN A 131 -16.27 26.43 20.92
C ASN A 131 -17.80 26.40 20.72
N GLU A 132 -18.33 26.20 19.52
CA GLU A 132 -19.79 26.21 19.25
C GLU A 132 -20.38 24.88 18.76
N ILE A 133 -19.64 23.77 18.75
CA ILE A 133 -20.24 22.49 18.37
C ILE A 133 -20.77 21.80 19.63
N GLY A 134 -22.07 22.00 19.88
CA GLY A 134 -22.79 21.30 20.92
C GLY A 134 -22.69 19.78 20.75
N ILE A 135 -22.44 19.10 21.89
CA ILE A 135 -22.19 17.65 22.00
C ILE A 135 -23.52 16.89 21.90
N ASP A 136 -24.26 16.99 20.81
CA ASP A 136 -25.39 16.10 20.59
C ASP A 136 -25.50 15.75 19.10
N GLY A 137 -25.01 14.54 18.75
CA GLY A 137 -25.31 13.91 17.47
C GLY A 137 -24.30 14.12 16.33
N VAL A 138 -23.10 14.63 16.56
CA VAL A 138 -22.06 14.69 15.52
C VAL A 138 -21.45 13.29 15.38
N ASP A 139 -21.63 12.73 14.17
CA ASP A 139 -21.02 11.47 13.78
C ASP A 139 -19.48 11.62 13.87
N ALA A 140 -18.87 11.04 14.91
CA ALA A 140 -17.43 11.12 15.19
C ALA A 140 -16.57 10.70 13.98
N ASN A 141 -17.15 9.92 13.05
CA ASN A 141 -16.50 9.47 11.82
C ASN A 141 -16.31 10.59 10.80
N LYS A 142 -17.04 11.71 10.91
CA LYS A 142 -16.95 12.83 9.94
C LYS A 142 -15.93 13.90 10.33
N THR A 143 -15.46 13.90 11.57
CA THR A 143 -14.62 14.99 12.12
C THR A 143 -13.17 14.60 12.37
N SER A 144 -12.82 13.34 12.21
CA SER A 144 -11.44 12.89 12.43
C SER A 144 -10.53 13.22 11.26
N ALA A 145 -9.42 13.89 11.54
CA ALA A 145 -8.36 14.10 10.58
C ALA A 145 -7.62 12.78 10.30
N TYR A 146 -7.10 12.64 9.09
CA TYR A 146 -6.36 11.43 8.69
C TYR A 146 -5.33 11.71 7.61
N ILE A 147 -4.45 10.74 7.40
CA ILE A 147 -3.43 10.74 6.38
C ILE A 147 -3.72 9.58 5.42
N GLU A 148 -3.56 9.85 4.14
CA GLU A 148 -3.59 8.87 3.06
C GLU A 148 -2.17 8.70 2.51
N VAL A 149 -1.72 7.46 2.40
CA VAL A 149 -0.45 7.05 1.77
C VAL A 149 -0.78 6.29 0.51
N ASN A 150 -0.29 6.76 -0.63
CA ASN A 150 -0.42 6.13 -1.94
C ASN A 150 0.95 5.74 -2.46
N ALA A 151 1.09 4.51 -2.97
CA ALA A 151 2.35 3.99 -3.48
C ALA A 151 2.13 3.17 -4.75
N SER A 152 2.81 3.56 -5.83
CA SER A 152 2.82 2.80 -7.09
C SER A 152 3.93 1.75 -7.07
N PRO A 153 3.71 0.55 -7.62
CA PRO A 153 4.74 -0.48 -7.70
C PRO A 153 6.04 -0.06 -8.41
N ASP A 154 6.03 1.01 -9.20
CA ASP A 154 7.22 1.54 -9.89
C ASP A 154 8.15 2.41 -9.05
N GLY A 155 7.72 2.79 -7.83
CA GLY A 155 8.51 3.61 -6.92
C GLY A 155 7.95 5.00 -6.64
N ARG A 156 6.94 5.45 -7.40
CA ARG A 156 6.26 6.72 -7.12
C ARG A 156 5.37 6.60 -5.88
N TYR A 157 5.19 7.71 -5.18
CA TYR A 157 4.35 7.76 -3.98
C TYR A 157 3.73 9.14 -3.78
N ALA A 158 2.70 9.21 -2.95
CA ALA A 158 2.13 10.45 -2.43
C ALA A 158 1.64 10.22 -0.99
N LEU A 159 1.77 11.23 -0.15
CA LEU A 159 1.13 11.30 1.15
C LEU A 159 0.28 12.57 1.18
N TYR A 160 -0.98 12.42 1.58
CA TYR A 160 -1.94 13.52 1.66
C TYR A 160 -2.49 13.65 3.08
N GLU A 161 -2.84 14.88 3.45
CA GLU A 161 -3.49 15.17 4.72
C GLU A 161 -4.93 15.61 4.51
N PHE A 162 -5.81 15.12 5.36
CA PHE A 162 -7.23 15.46 5.40
C PHE A 162 -7.62 15.90 6.81
N THR A 163 -8.28 17.04 6.92
CA THR A 163 -8.76 17.58 8.20
C THR A 163 -10.07 16.93 8.67
N SER A 164 -10.80 16.32 7.73
CA SER A 164 -12.00 15.52 7.97
C SER A 164 -12.31 14.70 6.71
N TYR A 165 -13.42 13.96 6.71
CA TYR A 165 -13.85 13.14 5.58
C TYR A 165 -13.80 13.92 4.26
N ARG A 166 -12.88 13.52 3.36
CA ARG A 166 -12.62 14.11 2.02
C ARG A 166 -12.43 15.64 2.04
N ASN A 167 -11.88 16.19 3.10
CA ASN A 167 -11.59 17.63 3.22
C ASN A 167 -10.08 17.87 3.37
N PRO A 168 -9.43 18.60 2.42
CA PRO A 168 -10.05 19.36 1.33
C PRO A 168 -10.61 18.47 0.22
N ALA A 169 -11.68 18.94 -0.42
CA ALA A 169 -12.30 18.27 -1.57
C ALA A 169 -11.58 18.56 -2.90
N THR A 170 -10.44 19.25 -2.85
CA THR A 170 -9.63 19.57 -4.03
C THR A 170 -8.86 18.34 -4.54
N LEU A 171 -8.64 18.26 -5.84
CA LEU A 171 -7.82 17.24 -6.49
C LEU A 171 -6.64 17.91 -7.23
N PRO A 172 -5.39 17.49 -6.96
CA PRO A 172 -5.00 16.53 -5.93
C PRO A 172 -5.26 17.10 -4.52
N PRO A 173 -5.37 16.24 -3.49
CA PRO A 173 -5.48 16.68 -2.10
C PRO A 173 -4.22 17.41 -1.62
N THR A 174 -4.28 17.99 -0.43
CA THR A 174 -3.14 18.69 0.17
C THR A 174 -2.01 17.71 0.50
N PRO A 175 -0.81 17.87 -0.07
CA PRO A 175 0.33 17.02 0.27
C PRO A 175 0.71 17.14 1.75
N LEU A 176 0.96 16.01 2.39
CA LEU A 176 1.49 15.98 3.75
C LEU A 176 2.91 16.55 3.75
N LEU A 177 3.16 17.57 4.58
CA LEU A 177 4.48 18.13 4.77
C LEU A 177 5.15 17.52 6.00
N GLN A 178 6.47 17.49 6.05
CA GLN A 178 7.24 17.18 7.25
C GLN A 178 7.04 18.24 8.34
N PRO A 179 7.54 18.04 9.57
CA PRO A 179 7.45 19.02 10.64
C PRO A 179 8.09 20.38 10.36
N ASP A 180 8.95 20.49 9.32
CA ASP A 180 9.52 21.75 8.87
C ASP A 180 8.52 22.64 8.11
N GLY A 181 7.33 22.10 7.77
CA GLY A 181 6.27 22.79 7.05
C GLY A 181 6.58 23.12 5.59
N GLN A 182 7.66 22.60 5.03
CA GLN A 182 8.14 22.90 3.67
C GLN A 182 8.42 21.63 2.86
N THR A 183 9.08 20.65 3.47
CA THR A 183 9.46 19.41 2.79
C THR A 183 8.26 18.46 2.76
N ARG A 184 7.96 17.86 1.60
CA ARG A 184 6.92 16.83 1.50
C ARG A 184 7.32 15.60 2.29
N ALA A 185 6.35 14.96 2.93
CA ALA A 185 6.54 13.66 3.54
C ALA A 185 6.84 12.60 2.47
N PHE A 186 7.52 11.51 2.86
CA PHE A 186 8.01 10.48 1.96
C PHE A 186 7.82 9.09 2.55
N ILE A 187 7.98 8.09 1.70
CA ILE A 187 8.14 6.69 2.11
C ILE A 187 9.53 6.20 1.73
N ASN A 188 10.03 5.19 2.45
CA ASN A 188 11.25 4.49 2.06
C ASN A 188 10.88 3.11 1.51
N TRP A 189 11.30 2.84 0.28
CA TRP A 189 11.12 1.52 -0.32
C TRP A 189 12.14 0.54 0.25
N THR A 190 11.72 -0.69 0.57
CA THR A 190 12.62 -1.72 1.08
C THR A 190 13.27 -2.48 -0.09
N ALA A 191 14.60 -2.56 -0.09
CA ALA A 191 15.40 -3.11 -1.21
C ALA A 191 15.20 -4.62 -1.45
N SER A 192 14.63 -5.36 -0.50
CA SER A 192 14.49 -6.82 -0.56
C SER A 192 13.48 -7.32 -1.60
N HIS A 193 12.72 -6.43 -2.24
CA HIS A 193 11.66 -6.79 -3.16
C HIS A 193 11.80 -6.12 -4.53
N CYS A 194 13.02 -5.81 -4.94
CA CYS A 194 13.37 -5.32 -6.27
C CYS A 194 14.00 -6.42 -7.15
N PRO A 195 13.34 -7.52 -7.45
CA PRO A 195 13.43 -8.12 -8.75
C PRO A 195 12.10 -7.99 -9.45
N ALA A 196 12.11 -7.37 -10.61
CA ALA A 196 11.09 -7.61 -11.61
C ALA A 196 11.12 -9.11 -11.95
N SER A 197 10.40 -9.91 -11.19
CA SER A 197 10.15 -11.28 -11.60
C SER A 197 8.65 -11.46 -11.73
N ASN A 198 8.16 -11.29 -12.94
CA ASN A 198 6.99 -12.02 -13.39
C ASN A 198 7.39 -13.51 -13.33
N GLY A 199 7.50 -14.07 -12.12
CA GLY A 199 8.01 -15.40 -11.87
C GLY A 199 6.90 -16.30 -11.38
N ILE A 200 6.65 -17.34 -12.13
CA ILE A 200 5.96 -18.54 -11.65
C ILE A 200 6.63 -18.95 -10.34
N ALA A 201 5.88 -19.02 -9.25
CA ALA A 201 6.36 -19.56 -7.99
C ALA A 201 6.64 -21.06 -8.16
N ASN A 202 7.84 -21.39 -8.64
CA ASN A 202 8.33 -22.78 -8.60
C ASN A 202 8.94 -23.02 -7.22
N ASN A 203 8.30 -23.86 -6.41
CA ASN A 203 8.91 -24.48 -5.23
C ASN A 203 10.07 -25.38 -5.68
N GLY A 204 11.26 -24.81 -5.81
CA GLY A 204 12.48 -25.55 -6.14
C GLY A 204 13.70 -24.69 -5.86
N THR A 205 14.50 -25.14 -4.90
CA THR A 205 15.84 -24.66 -4.62
C THR A 205 16.68 -24.58 -5.91
N ALA A 206 17.04 -23.37 -6.35
CA ALA A 206 17.91 -23.19 -7.49
C ALA A 206 19.12 -22.33 -7.16
N ASN A 207 20.28 -22.96 -7.29
CA ASN A 207 21.60 -22.32 -7.35
C ASN A 207 21.69 -21.38 -8.56
N ALA A 208 22.03 -20.12 -8.30
CA ALA A 208 22.32 -19.15 -9.32
C ALA A 208 23.62 -19.43 -10.04
N LYS A 209 23.56 -19.60 -11.36
CA LYS A 209 24.67 -19.29 -12.29
C LYS A 209 24.12 -18.44 -13.42
N GLN A 210 24.66 -17.23 -13.50
CA GLN A 210 24.51 -16.33 -14.65
C GLN A 210 25.00 -17.01 -15.94
N ASN A 211 24.17 -16.98 -16.99
CA ASN A 211 24.69 -16.89 -18.35
C ASN A 211 23.62 -16.27 -19.25
N SER A 212 24.00 -15.18 -19.89
CA SER A 212 23.32 -14.54 -21.01
C SER A 212 23.27 -15.48 -22.21
N LEU A 213 22.11 -15.60 -22.85
CA LEU A 213 22.02 -15.76 -24.33
C LEU A 213 20.57 -15.72 -24.81
N SER A 214 20.36 -14.94 -25.82
CA SER A 214 19.17 -14.86 -26.68
C SER A 214 18.78 -16.21 -27.25
N ALA A 215 17.49 -16.54 -27.35
CA ALA A 215 16.99 -17.30 -28.49
C ALA A 215 15.50 -17.66 -28.42
N GLN A 216 14.87 -17.37 -29.49
CA GLN A 216 14.01 -18.20 -30.36
C GLN A 216 12.92 -19.07 -29.70
N ILE A 217 11.70 -18.72 -30.09
CA ILE A 217 10.44 -19.43 -29.91
C ILE A 217 10.37 -20.55 -30.94
N GLU A 218 10.12 -21.79 -30.47
CA GLU A 218 9.51 -22.84 -31.30
C GLU A 218 8.49 -23.61 -30.46
N PRO A 219 7.33 -24.02 -31.01
CA PRO A 219 6.27 -24.69 -30.26
C PRO A 219 6.45 -26.21 -30.32
N ALA A 220 6.42 -26.88 -29.18
CA ALA A 220 6.27 -28.32 -29.13
C ALA A 220 4.90 -28.68 -28.51
N ILE A 221 4.09 -29.34 -29.34
CA ILE A 221 2.88 -30.05 -29.00
C ILE A 221 3.33 -31.46 -28.49
N ASP A 222 2.82 -31.90 -27.41
CA ASP A 222 2.22 -33.21 -27.14
C ASP A 222 2.59 -33.83 -25.77
N SER A 223 1.63 -34.16 -25.02
CA SER A 223 1.15 -35.44 -24.48
C SER A 223 0.49 -35.29 -23.13
N LEU A 224 -0.77 -35.63 -23.14
CA LEU A 224 -1.69 -35.75 -22.01
C LEU A 224 -1.25 -36.87 -21.02
N THR A 225 -0.93 -36.48 -19.78
CA THR A 225 -1.12 -37.32 -18.62
C THR A 225 -1.77 -36.48 -17.51
N PRO A 226 -2.84 -36.96 -16.82
CA PRO A 226 -3.49 -36.21 -15.77
C PRO A 226 -2.68 -36.35 -14.47
N ASN A 227 -1.80 -35.39 -14.19
CA ASN A 227 -1.18 -35.22 -12.90
C ASN A 227 -1.75 -34.01 -12.22
N THR A 228 -2.25 -34.20 -11.02
CA THR A 228 -2.71 -33.26 -10.01
C THR A 228 -2.13 -31.85 -10.21
N SER A 229 -2.99 -30.94 -10.70
CA SER A 229 -2.72 -29.52 -10.94
C SER A 229 -2.40 -28.83 -9.61
N THR A 230 -1.11 -28.57 -9.36
CA THR A 230 -0.72 -27.46 -8.53
C THR A 230 -1.08 -26.21 -9.32
N ALA A 231 -2.15 -25.53 -8.92
CA ALA A 231 -2.59 -24.29 -9.57
C ALA A 231 -1.42 -23.29 -9.59
N ASN A 232 -0.99 -22.89 -10.78
CA ASN A 232 0.03 -21.88 -10.96
C ASN A 232 -0.55 -20.54 -10.51
N SER A 233 -0.16 -20.05 -9.34
CA SER A 233 -0.51 -18.71 -8.86
C SER A 233 0.59 -17.70 -9.21
N TYR A 234 0.19 -16.44 -9.42
CA TYR A 234 1.09 -15.35 -9.79
C TYR A 234 1.19 -14.38 -8.61
N LEU A 235 2.39 -14.28 -8.02
CA LEU A 235 2.65 -13.49 -6.83
C LEU A 235 3.28 -12.14 -7.19
N TYR A 236 2.72 -11.06 -6.65
CA TYR A 236 3.22 -9.69 -6.73
C TYR A 236 3.44 -9.16 -5.32
N GLN A 237 4.59 -8.52 -5.10
CA GLN A 237 4.95 -8.02 -3.77
C GLN A 237 5.60 -6.65 -3.86
N ARG A 238 5.29 -5.79 -2.88
CA ARG A 238 5.99 -4.52 -2.63
C ARG A 238 5.95 -4.20 -1.14
N SER A 239 7.05 -3.62 -0.68
CA SER A 239 7.19 -3.21 0.71
C SER A 239 7.79 -1.82 0.81
N PHE A 240 7.25 -1.02 1.72
CA PHE A 240 7.78 0.29 2.04
C PHE A 240 7.58 0.63 3.52
N THR A 241 8.31 1.63 3.98
CA THR A 241 8.18 2.15 5.35
C THR A 241 7.80 3.62 5.35
N VAL A 242 6.95 4.00 6.30
CA VAL A 242 6.58 5.40 6.57
C VAL A 242 7.26 5.82 7.87
N PRO A 243 8.20 6.79 7.85
CA PRO A 243 8.80 7.33 9.07
C PRO A 243 7.74 7.99 9.94
N LEU A 244 7.59 7.54 11.19
CA LEU A 244 6.55 8.08 12.09
C LEU A 244 6.84 9.51 12.55
N SER A 245 8.11 9.93 12.52
CA SER A 245 8.52 11.32 12.77
C SER A 245 7.87 12.35 11.82
N GLN A 246 7.46 11.93 10.64
CA GLN A 246 6.75 12.79 9.69
C GLN A 246 5.27 12.96 10.01
N LEU A 247 4.69 12.01 10.76
CA LEU A 247 3.27 12.01 11.11
C LEU A 247 2.95 12.85 12.34
N SER A 248 3.98 13.32 13.06
CA SER A 248 3.85 14.02 14.33
C SER A 248 4.90 15.11 14.51
N ASN A 249 4.53 16.21 15.15
CA ASN A 249 5.48 17.26 15.59
C ASN A 249 6.23 16.86 16.88
N ALA A 250 5.88 15.74 17.52
CA ALA A 250 6.52 15.27 18.75
C ALA A 250 7.49 14.12 18.43
N LYS A 251 8.61 14.05 19.17
CA LYS A 251 9.45 12.85 19.20
C LYS A 251 8.63 11.73 19.84
N ALA A 252 7.97 10.94 19.00
CA ALA A 252 7.06 9.90 19.48
C ALA A 252 7.84 8.80 20.18
N PHE A 253 7.63 8.64 21.48
CA PHE A 253 7.92 7.40 22.18
C PHE A 253 6.89 6.35 21.72
N ILE A 254 7.23 5.06 21.82
CA ILE A 254 6.37 3.96 21.36
C ILE A 254 4.98 3.99 21.99
N ASP A 255 4.89 4.46 23.24
CA ASP A 255 3.62 4.58 23.99
C ASP A 255 2.74 5.71 23.42
N ASP A 256 3.35 6.70 22.75
CA ASP A 256 2.71 7.88 22.17
C ASP A 256 2.46 7.77 20.66
N ILE A 257 2.66 6.59 20.06
CA ILE A 257 2.26 6.38 18.66
C ILE A 257 0.75 6.51 18.56
N GLY A 258 0.31 7.71 18.22
CA GLY A 258 -1.09 8.12 18.23
C GLY A 258 -1.89 7.64 17.01
N ILE A 259 -1.46 6.53 16.35
CA ILE A 259 -2.28 5.85 15.34
C ILE A 259 -3.26 4.95 16.07
N GLU A 260 -4.55 5.19 15.91
CA GLU A 260 -5.65 4.43 16.51
C GLU A 260 -6.34 3.54 15.47
N TYR A 261 -6.44 4.04 14.24
CA TYR A 261 -7.10 3.37 13.14
C TYR A 261 -6.16 3.26 11.95
N ILE A 262 -6.27 2.14 11.25
CA ILE A 262 -5.54 1.84 10.03
C ILE A 262 -6.46 1.19 9.00
N HIS A 263 -6.29 1.55 7.73
CA HIS A 263 -7.06 0.98 6.64
C HIS A 263 -6.15 0.75 5.43
N PRO A 264 -5.45 -0.39 5.37
CA PRO A 264 -4.69 -0.75 4.19
C PRO A 264 -5.64 -1.13 3.06
N CYS A 265 -5.39 -0.58 1.87
CA CYS A 265 -6.22 -0.79 0.68
C CYS A 265 -5.34 -1.08 -0.53
N VAL A 266 -5.93 -1.66 -1.56
CA VAL A 266 -5.27 -1.88 -2.84
C VAL A 266 -6.25 -1.61 -3.97
N ILE A 267 -5.81 -0.84 -4.96
CA ILE A 267 -6.45 -0.75 -6.27
C ILE A 267 -5.62 -1.58 -7.23
N LEU A 268 -6.22 -2.59 -7.85
CA LEU A 268 -5.60 -3.34 -8.94
C LEU A 268 -6.23 -2.89 -10.25
N SER A 269 -5.42 -2.31 -11.11
CA SER A 269 -5.83 -1.87 -12.45
C SER A 269 -5.50 -2.94 -13.48
N PHE A 270 -6.48 -3.32 -14.28
CA PHE A 270 -6.33 -4.32 -15.35
C PHE A 270 -6.62 -3.67 -16.70
N ALA A 271 -5.73 -3.87 -17.65
CA ALA A 271 -5.87 -3.38 -19.01
C ALA A 271 -6.23 -4.54 -19.96
N THR A 272 -7.37 -4.43 -20.63
CA THR A 272 -7.81 -5.40 -21.63
C THR A 272 -8.19 -4.73 -22.94
N THR A 273 -8.09 -5.45 -24.05
CA THR A 273 -8.50 -4.92 -25.35
C THR A 273 -9.86 -5.50 -25.72
N VAL A 274 -10.88 -4.66 -25.78
CA VAL A 274 -12.22 -5.03 -26.23
C VAL A 274 -12.48 -4.38 -27.59
N SER A 275 -12.70 -5.19 -28.61
CA SER A 275 -13.00 -4.70 -29.97
C SER A 275 -12.05 -3.59 -30.46
N THR A 276 -10.74 -3.76 -30.30
CA THR A 276 -9.65 -2.81 -30.65
C THR A 276 -9.48 -1.60 -29.71
N ARG A 277 -10.33 -1.43 -28.71
CA ARG A 277 -10.20 -0.37 -27.71
C ARG A 277 -9.59 -0.92 -26.43
N LEU A 278 -8.59 -0.22 -25.90
CA LEU A 278 -8.05 -0.48 -24.56
C LEU A 278 -9.10 -0.03 -23.52
N VAL A 279 -9.46 -0.94 -22.63
CA VAL A 279 -10.37 -0.70 -21.51
C VAL A 279 -9.62 -1.01 -20.22
N THR A 280 -9.72 -0.13 -19.23
CA THR A 280 -9.15 -0.33 -17.91
C THR A 280 -10.26 -0.66 -16.93
N THR A 281 -10.07 -1.70 -16.13
CA THR A 281 -10.97 -2.11 -15.04
C THR A 281 -10.19 -2.03 -13.73
N ALA A 282 -10.73 -1.31 -12.75
CA ALA A 282 -10.15 -1.21 -11.42
C ALA A 282 -10.91 -2.11 -10.44
N LEU A 283 -10.17 -2.96 -9.71
CA LEU A 283 -10.69 -3.77 -8.62
C LEU A 283 -10.21 -3.19 -7.29
N TYR A 284 -11.14 -3.01 -6.34
CA TYR A 284 -10.90 -2.36 -5.06
C TYR A 284 -10.88 -3.38 -3.93
N PHE A 285 -9.78 -3.39 -3.15
CA PHE A 285 -9.56 -4.29 -2.03
C PHE A 285 -9.36 -3.52 -0.74
N ALA A 286 -10.07 -3.91 0.32
CA ALA A 286 -9.94 -3.36 1.67
C ALA A 286 -10.32 -4.40 2.72
N PRO A 287 -9.97 -4.23 4.01
CA PRO A 287 -10.44 -5.13 5.08
C PRO A 287 -11.96 -5.20 5.18
N LYS A 288 -12.65 -4.11 4.87
CA LYS A 288 -14.10 -3.97 4.79
C LYS A 288 -14.44 -2.90 3.77
N HIS A 289 -15.60 -3.01 3.12
CA HIS A 289 -16.08 -2.04 2.14
C HIS A 289 -17.36 -1.35 2.54
N ALA A 290 -17.48 -0.06 2.18
CA ALA A 290 -18.74 0.60 1.95
C ALA A 290 -19.35 0.10 0.63
N SER A 291 -20.64 0.35 0.40
CA SER A 291 -21.27 0.13 -0.91
C SER A 291 -21.93 1.47 -1.35
N PRO A 292 -21.42 2.09 -2.42
CA PRO A 292 -20.23 1.74 -3.21
C PRO A 292 -18.90 1.84 -2.42
N PRO A 293 -17.79 1.27 -2.92
CA PRO A 293 -16.49 1.31 -2.25
C PRO A 293 -16.05 2.73 -1.96
N ASP A 294 -15.66 2.99 -0.70
CA ASP A 294 -15.17 4.27 -0.24
C ASP A 294 -14.11 4.08 0.86
N PHE A 295 -12.86 4.16 0.48
CA PHE A 295 -11.73 3.97 1.38
C PHE A 295 -11.60 5.07 2.44
N HIS A 296 -12.15 6.27 2.17
CA HIS A 296 -12.11 7.38 3.13
C HIS A 296 -13.11 7.24 4.29
N ASN A 297 -14.03 6.27 4.25
CA ASN A 297 -15.06 6.12 5.26
C ASN A 297 -14.53 5.39 6.50
N LEU A 298 -14.26 6.13 7.59
CA LEU A 298 -13.70 5.62 8.85
C LEU A 298 -14.51 4.48 9.48
N GLN A 299 -15.80 4.33 9.18
CA GLN A 299 -16.62 3.23 9.71
C GLN A 299 -16.11 1.85 9.32
N TYR A 300 -15.37 1.76 8.22
CA TYR A 300 -14.81 0.53 7.68
C TYR A 300 -13.36 0.30 8.06
N TRP A 301 -12.73 1.26 8.77
CA TRP A 301 -11.34 1.15 9.17
C TRP A 301 -11.17 0.21 10.35
N SER A 302 -10.02 -0.42 10.45
CA SER A 302 -9.66 -1.34 11.51
C SER A 302 -8.96 -0.61 12.65
N ILE A 303 -9.13 -1.10 13.87
CA ILE A 303 -8.31 -0.66 15.01
C ILE A 303 -6.87 -1.11 14.76
N PHE A 304 -5.93 -0.20 15.01
CA PHE A 304 -4.51 -0.50 14.92
C PHE A 304 -4.04 -1.17 16.22
N ASP A 305 -3.65 -2.45 16.13
CA ASP A 305 -3.09 -3.19 17.26
C ASP A 305 -1.57 -2.99 17.34
N LYS A 306 -1.15 -1.98 18.11
CA LYS A 306 0.27 -1.65 18.31
C LYS A 306 1.07 -2.83 18.87
N GLN A 307 0.47 -3.63 19.76
CA GLN A 307 1.15 -4.74 20.40
C GLN A 307 1.42 -5.87 19.41
N ALA A 308 0.45 -6.16 18.55
CA ALA A 308 0.63 -7.11 17.47
C ALA A 308 1.63 -6.63 16.42
N ALA A 309 1.66 -5.31 16.13
CA ALA A 309 2.52 -4.73 15.10
C ALA A 309 4.00 -4.59 15.52
N LEU A 310 4.32 -4.63 16.82
CA LEU A 310 5.69 -4.47 17.31
C LEU A 310 6.59 -5.62 16.85
N ALA A 311 7.62 -5.30 16.04
CA ALA A 311 8.71 -6.23 15.73
C ALA A 311 9.46 -6.60 17.01
N ARG A 312 9.68 -7.88 17.26
CA ARG A 312 10.51 -8.40 18.37
C ARG A 312 11.90 -8.72 17.89
#